data_2709fb5937760438332d9ca5dfbb3ff9
#
_entry.id   2709fb5937760438332d9ca5dfbb3ff9
#
_cell.length_a   1.000
_cell.length_b   1.000
_cell.length_c   1.000
_cell.angle_alpha   90.00
_cell.angle_beta   90.00
_cell.angle_gamma   90.00
#
_symmetry.space_group_name_H-M   'P 1'
#
loop_
_entity.id
_entity.type
_entity.pdbx_description
1 polymer ?
#
loop_
_entity_poly.entity_id
_entity_poly.type
_entity_poly.pdbx_seq_one_letter_code
_entity_poly.pdbx_strand_id
1 'polypeptide(L)'
;MKPLAQVGIPSDLDQVVDVQAITVWDFVWAVVIVALSFLFAALIRRLVGRVLRRLPDLPRNYKLLIARASGWFIIVIGIVYALVVLGVELGPALIGLLLVAAVAFFAGRGVLENFSAGLVLQGTPMFVVGDQIETGEGTGTVLEITGRTLTIQTVDGKELNIPNTTIVNGALTNLTKEGQRRSTLEVGVAYGTDLELAKVALQTAAAGCELVITEPEPEAIVTEFGDNAIEFKLRFWHKPTITDEGRAVDAVARAVVLELAVRDIEIPFPQRTLWWGEGQEKTDRAHNSDG
;
A
#
# COMPACT_ATOMS: atom_id res chain seq x y z
N MET A 1 43.35 66.15 -28.72
CA MET A 1 42.03 66.11 -28.09
C MET A 1 41.25 65.04 -28.82
N LYS A 2 41.07 63.84 -28.21
CA LYS A 2 40.21 62.78 -28.72
C LYS A 2 38.79 63.05 -28.18
N PRO A 3 37.73 62.92 -28.97
CA PRO A 3 36.39 63.03 -28.44
C PRO A 3 35.99 61.80 -27.63
N LEU A 4 35.30 62.08 -26.54
CA LEU A 4 34.73 61.09 -25.65
C LEU A 4 33.78 60.17 -26.42
N ALA A 5 34.02 58.86 -26.32
CA ALA A 5 33.13 57.84 -26.82
C ALA A 5 31.76 57.97 -26.12
N GLN A 6 30.71 58.17 -26.88
CA GLN A 6 29.34 57.96 -26.42
C GLN A 6 29.16 56.51 -26.00
N VAL A 7 28.91 56.31 -24.75
CA VAL A 7 28.43 55.03 -24.21
C VAL A 7 26.99 54.90 -24.71
N GLY A 8 26.82 54.16 -25.81
CA GLY A 8 25.49 53.76 -26.30
C GLY A 8 24.84 52.87 -25.27
N ILE A 9 23.71 53.28 -24.72
CA ILE A 9 22.78 52.44 -24.01
C ILE A 9 22.34 51.34 -24.99
N PRO A 10 22.41 50.06 -24.69
CA PRO A 10 21.94 49.02 -25.58
C PRO A 10 20.46 49.27 -25.92
N SER A 11 20.15 49.36 -27.20
CA SER A 11 18.80 49.54 -27.75
C SER A 11 17.93 48.26 -27.69
N ASP A 12 18.21 47.38 -26.77
CA ASP A 12 17.50 46.09 -26.63
C ASP A 12 16.05 46.22 -26.12
N LEU A 13 15.65 47.40 -25.67
CA LEU A 13 14.27 47.66 -25.26
C LEU A 13 13.32 47.87 -26.45
N ASP A 14 13.85 48.33 -27.60
CA ASP A 14 13.04 48.56 -28.83
C ASP A 14 12.69 47.23 -29.54
N GLN A 15 13.33 46.11 -29.20
CA GLN A 15 13.02 44.79 -29.76
C GLN A 15 11.89 44.04 -29.00
N VAL A 16 11.50 44.54 -27.83
CA VAL A 16 10.48 43.87 -26.98
C VAL A 16 9.07 44.40 -27.26
N VAL A 17 8.94 45.59 -27.84
CA VAL A 17 7.63 46.19 -28.18
C VAL A 17 7.73 46.89 -29.51
N ASP A 18 7.04 46.37 -30.52
CA ASP A 18 6.83 47.10 -31.80
C ASP A 18 5.75 48.19 -31.60
N VAL A 19 6.16 49.32 -31.05
CA VAL A 19 5.27 50.44 -30.69
C VAL A 19 4.64 51.12 -31.93
N GLN A 20 5.15 50.86 -33.13
CA GLN A 20 4.67 51.52 -34.36
C GLN A 20 3.38 50.88 -34.92
N ALA A 21 2.93 49.74 -34.41
CA ALA A 21 1.75 49.03 -34.93
C ALA A 21 0.53 49.06 -33.99
N ILE A 22 0.63 49.64 -32.78
CA ILE A 22 -0.49 49.63 -31.81
C ILE A 22 -1.59 50.61 -32.26
N THR A 23 -2.73 50.03 -32.64
CA THR A 23 -3.93 50.79 -32.99
C THR A 23 -4.78 51.05 -31.74
N VAL A 24 -5.53 52.13 -31.71
CA VAL A 24 -6.49 52.41 -30.62
C VAL A 24 -7.43 51.22 -30.39
N TRP A 25 -7.75 50.45 -31.41
CA TRP A 25 -8.57 49.24 -31.32
C TRP A 25 -7.89 48.11 -30.56
N ASP A 26 -6.56 47.96 -30.66
CA ASP A 26 -5.82 46.91 -29.91
C ASP A 26 -5.85 47.21 -28.42
N PHE A 27 -5.76 48.50 -28.04
CA PHE A 27 -5.92 48.91 -26.66
C PHE A 27 -7.34 48.65 -26.14
N VAL A 28 -8.37 48.95 -26.95
CA VAL A 28 -9.77 48.64 -26.57
C VAL A 28 -9.97 47.16 -26.39
N TRP A 29 -9.45 46.31 -27.30
CA TRP A 29 -9.54 44.88 -27.18
C TRP A 29 -8.79 44.32 -25.96
N ALA A 30 -7.60 44.84 -25.66
CA ALA A 30 -6.85 44.46 -24.47
C ALA A 30 -7.63 44.75 -23.18
N VAL A 31 -8.25 45.93 -23.08
CA VAL A 31 -9.11 46.30 -21.94
C VAL A 31 -10.33 45.37 -21.84
N VAL A 32 -10.98 45.05 -22.94
CA VAL A 32 -12.13 44.14 -23.00
C VAL A 32 -11.72 42.75 -22.55
N ILE A 33 -10.57 42.21 -23.00
CA ILE A 33 -10.05 40.91 -22.63
C ILE A 33 -9.78 40.85 -21.14
N VAL A 34 -9.14 41.87 -20.56
CA VAL A 34 -8.88 41.93 -19.12
C VAL A 34 -10.20 41.96 -18.34
N ALA A 35 -11.17 42.78 -18.75
CA ALA A 35 -12.48 42.85 -18.11
C ALA A 35 -13.22 41.51 -18.16
N LEU A 36 -13.22 40.84 -19.31
CA LEU A 36 -13.79 39.52 -19.51
C LEU A 36 -13.06 38.49 -18.62
N SER A 37 -11.75 38.59 -18.47
CA SER A 37 -10.97 37.69 -17.62
C SER A 37 -11.39 37.77 -16.13
N PHE A 38 -11.66 38.97 -15.63
CA PHE A 38 -12.20 39.16 -14.28
C PHE A 38 -13.59 38.54 -14.11
N LEU A 39 -14.46 38.68 -15.13
CA LEU A 39 -15.79 38.08 -15.13
C LEU A 39 -15.70 36.56 -15.15
N PHE A 40 -14.87 35.99 -16.02
CA PHE A 40 -14.61 34.53 -16.09
C PHE A 40 -13.97 34.00 -14.81
N ALA A 41 -13.02 34.74 -14.24
CA ALA A 41 -12.40 34.36 -12.98
C ALA A 41 -13.44 34.29 -11.83
N ALA A 42 -14.37 35.25 -11.79
CA ALA A 42 -15.46 35.24 -10.82
C ALA A 42 -16.40 34.02 -11.03
N LEU A 43 -16.71 33.68 -12.27
CA LEU A 43 -17.55 32.57 -12.64
C LEU A 43 -16.86 31.23 -12.27
N ILE A 44 -15.59 31.06 -12.64
CA ILE A 44 -14.80 29.87 -12.32
C ILE A 44 -14.63 29.69 -10.81
N ARG A 45 -14.31 30.75 -10.06
CA ARG A 45 -14.28 30.69 -8.58
C ARG A 45 -15.59 30.19 -7.99
N ARG A 46 -16.75 30.66 -8.51
CA ARG A 46 -18.06 30.21 -8.06
C ARG A 46 -18.32 28.76 -8.42
N LEU A 47 -17.96 28.34 -9.65
CA LEU A 47 -18.15 26.97 -10.12
C LEU A 47 -17.29 25.98 -9.33
N VAL A 48 -15.98 26.25 -9.23
CA VAL A 48 -15.03 25.44 -8.46
C VAL A 48 -15.43 25.37 -7.00
N GLY A 49 -15.81 26.51 -6.40
CA GLY A 49 -16.29 26.54 -5.02
C GLY A 49 -17.61 25.79 -4.81
N ARG A 50 -18.46 25.66 -5.84
CA ARG A 50 -19.68 24.84 -5.79
C ARG A 50 -19.36 23.35 -5.88
N VAL A 51 -18.45 22.93 -6.76
CA VAL A 51 -17.99 21.55 -6.91
C VAL A 51 -17.28 21.09 -5.64
N LEU A 52 -16.35 21.90 -5.13
CA LEU A 52 -15.59 21.57 -3.91
C LEU A 52 -16.46 21.48 -2.65
N ARG A 53 -17.62 22.14 -2.64
CA ARG A 53 -18.59 21.97 -1.52
C ARG A 53 -19.21 20.58 -1.46
N ARG A 54 -19.23 19.85 -2.57
CA ARG A 54 -19.77 18.47 -2.65
C ARG A 54 -18.79 17.42 -2.17
N LEU A 55 -17.51 17.79 -1.93
CA LEU A 55 -16.48 16.90 -1.41
C LEU A 55 -16.38 17.10 0.12
N PRO A 56 -16.89 16.17 0.96
CA PRO A 56 -16.90 16.34 2.41
C PRO A 56 -15.51 16.37 3.03
N ASP A 57 -14.57 15.58 2.50
CA ASP A 57 -13.28 15.26 3.10
C ASP A 57 -12.19 16.35 2.99
N LEU A 58 -12.46 17.45 2.26
CA LEU A 58 -11.50 18.53 2.13
C LEU A 58 -11.73 19.61 3.21
N PRO A 59 -10.70 19.97 4.00
CA PRO A 59 -10.78 21.08 4.95
C PRO A 59 -11.18 22.39 4.27
N ARG A 60 -11.99 23.19 4.94
CA ARG A 60 -12.54 24.46 4.40
C ARG A 60 -11.47 25.38 3.82
N ASN A 61 -10.28 25.41 4.47
CA ASN A 61 -9.17 26.27 4.05
C ASN A 61 -8.64 25.90 2.67
N TYR A 62 -8.51 24.59 2.37
CA TYR A 62 -8.05 24.11 1.06
C TYR A 62 -9.09 24.40 -0.03
N LYS A 63 -10.38 24.25 0.25
CA LYS A 63 -11.46 24.60 -0.70
C LYS A 63 -11.39 26.06 -1.12
N LEU A 64 -11.13 26.95 -0.16
CA LEU A 64 -10.98 28.39 -0.42
C LEU A 64 -9.70 28.69 -1.21
N LEU A 65 -8.59 28.04 -0.89
CA LEU A 65 -7.32 28.21 -1.59
C LEU A 65 -7.43 27.78 -3.06
N ILE A 66 -7.97 26.61 -3.33
CA ILE A 66 -8.17 26.09 -4.69
C ILE A 66 -9.08 27.00 -5.51
N ALA A 67 -10.19 27.44 -4.94
CA ALA A 67 -11.12 28.36 -5.61
C ALA A 67 -10.49 29.74 -5.88
N ARG A 68 -9.64 30.25 -5.00
CA ARG A 68 -8.90 31.50 -5.23
C ARG A 68 -7.82 31.32 -6.29
N ALA A 69 -7.01 30.25 -6.19
CA ALA A 69 -5.94 29.95 -7.13
C ALA A 69 -6.47 29.79 -8.56
N SER A 70 -7.61 29.09 -8.76
CA SER A 70 -8.24 28.95 -10.07
C SER A 70 -8.67 30.31 -10.66
N GLY A 71 -9.17 31.21 -9.83
CA GLY A 71 -9.51 32.55 -10.28
C GLY A 71 -8.28 33.41 -10.67
N TRP A 72 -7.22 33.35 -9.87
CA TRP A 72 -5.96 34.03 -10.21
C TRP A 72 -5.36 33.50 -11.49
N PHE A 73 -5.40 32.19 -11.73
CA PHE A 73 -4.91 31.58 -12.96
C PHE A 73 -5.60 32.13 -14.20
N ILE A 74 -6.92 32.26 -14.17
CA ILE A 74 -7.69 32.86 -15.28
C ILE A 74 -7.32 34.34 -15.52
N ILE A 75 -7.12 35.11 -14.44
CA ILE A 75 -6.71 36.52 -14.57
C ILE A 75 -5.32 36.64 -15.22
N VAL A 76 -4.37 35.80 -14.79
CA VAL A 76 -3.01 35.77 -15.34
C VAL A 76 -3.05 35.43 -16.83
N ILE A 77 -3.80 34.44 -17.26
CA ILE A 77 -3.99 34.06 -18.66
C ILE A 77 -4.57 35.25 -19.46
N GLY A 78 -5.58 35.91 -18.90
CA GLY A 78 -6.19 37.05 -19.55
C GLY A 78 -5.26 38.27 -19.73
N ILE A 79 -4.44 38.55 -18.71
CA ILE A 79 -3.43 39.62 -18.80
C ILE A 79 -2.37 39.26 -19.84
N VAL A 80 -1.87 38.02 -19.85
CA VAL A 80 -0.91 37.51 -20.83
C VAL A 80 -1.48 37.67 -22.24
N TYR A 81 -2.74 37.29 -22.47
CA TYR A 81 -3.38 37.41 -23.77
C TYR A 81 -3.60 38.87 -24.17
N ALA A 82 -3.96 39.75 -23.24
CA ALA A 82 -4.08 41.18 -23.50
C ALA A 82 -2.74 41.82 -23.91
N LEU A 83 -1.62 41.39 -23.30
CA LEU A 83 -0.27 41.82 -23.67
C LEU A 83 0.13 41.37 -25.07
N VAL A 84 -0.25 40.15 -25.49
CA VAL A 84 -0.04 39.67 -26.87
C VAL A 84 -0.79 40.57 -27.89
N VAL A 85 -2.05 40.91 -27.57
CA VAL A 85 -2.84 41.80 -28.44
C VAL A 85 -2.21 43.20 -28.56
N LEU A 86 -1.52 43.66 -27.54
CA LEU A 86 -0.76 44.92 -27.55
C LEU A 86 0.62 44.79 -28.22
N GLY A 87 0.91 43.69 -28.91
CA GLY A 87 2.17 43.49 -29.64
C GLY A 87 3.39 43.19 -28.77
N VAL A 88 3.19 42.83 -27.49
CA VAL A 88 4.31 42.44 -26.60
C VAL A 88 4.77 41.04 -26.98
N GLU A 89 6.02 40.88 -27.35
CA GLU A 89 6.62 39.58 -27.57
C GLU A 89 6.82 38.84 -26.22
N LEU A 90 5.88 37.96 -25.94
CA LEU A 90 5.85 37.20 -24.68
C LEU A 90 6.60 35.86 -24.75
N GLY A 91 7.30 35.58 -25.87
CA GLY A 91 8.01 34.31 -26.04
C GLY A 91 8.84 33.91 -24.82
N PRO A 92 9.77 34.73 -24.33
CA PRO A 92 10.57 34.42 -23.14
C PRO A 92 9.76 34.32 -21.86
N ALA A 93 8.72 35.17 -21.69
CA ALA A 93 7.86 35.14 -20.50
C ALA A 93 6.96 33.90 -20.46
N LEU A 94 6.45 33.45 -21.60
CA LEU A 94 5.69 32.18 -21.71
C LEU A 94 6.55 30.96 -21.41
N ILE A 95 7.80 30.95 -21.89
CA ILE A 95 8.73 29.89 -21.56
C ILE A 95 8.99 29.84 -20.04
N GLY A 96 9.23 30.98 -19.41
CA GLY A 96 9.37 31.12 -17.97
C GLY A 96 8.14 30.60 -17.20
N LEU A 97 6.93 30.99 -17.64
CA LEU A 97 5.68 30.54 -17.04
C LEU A 97 5.48 29.05 -17.21
N LEU A 98 5.81 28.46 -18.37
CA LEU A 98 5.75 27.01 -18.60
C LEU A 98 6.72 26.25 -17.70
N LEU A 99 7.93 26.78 -17.50
CA LEU A 99 8.90 26.18 -16.57
C LEU A 99 8.36 26.20 -15.13
N VAL A 100 7.82 27.32 -14.66
CA VAL A 100 7.21 27.41 -13.32
C VAL A 100 6.02 26.45 -13.19
N ALA A 101 5.17 26.37 -14.22
CA ALA A 101 4.04 25.44 -14.24
C ALA A 101 4.51 23.97 -14.22
N ALA A 102 5.56 23.64 -14.97
CA ALA A 102 6.16 22.32 -14.96
C ALA A 102 6.72 21.94 -13.56
N VAL A 103 7.48 22.85 -12.95
CA VAL A 103 7.99 22.65 -11.59
C VAL A 103 6.86 22.45 -10.56
N ALA A 104 5.81 23.27 -10.63
CA ALA A 104 4.64 23.16 -9.77
C ALA A 104 3.88 21.84 -9.98
N PHE A 105 3.76 21.39 -11.25
CA PHE A 105 3.17 20.09 -11.59
C PHE A 105 3.97 18.93 -11.01
N PHE A 106 5.30 18.93 -11.20
CA PHE A 106 6.17 17.88 -10.65
C PHE A 106 6.16 17.88 -9.12
N ALA A 107 6.15 19.04 -8.48
CA ALA A 107 6.04 19.17 -7.02
C ALA A 107 4.69 18.63 -6.48
N GLY A 108 3.59 18.80 -7.23
CA GLY A 108 2.26 18.32 -6.87
C GLY A 108 1.95 16.88 -7.29
N ARG A 109 2.81 16.24 -8.09
CA ARG A 109 2.55 14.93 -8.69
C ARG A 109 2.18 13.86 -7.68
N GLY A 110 2.93 13.74 -6.59
CA GLY A 110 2.66 12.73 -5.56
C GLY A 110 1.29 12.87 -4.88
N VAL A 111 0.78 14.10 -4.74
CA VAL A 111 -0.57 14.34 -4.21
C VAL A 111 -1.63 13.86 -5.20
N LEU A 112 -1.46 14.16 -6.48
CA LEU A 112 -2.37 13.73 -7.55
C LEU A 112 -2.38 12.21 -7.70
N GLU A 113 -1.22 11.56 -7.63
CA GLU A 113 -1.09 10.10 -7.70
C GLU A 113 -1.85 9.42 -6.56
N ASN A 114 -1.68 9.85 -5.31
CA ASN A 114 -2.41 9.31 -4.17
C ASN A 114 -3.92 9.54 -4.27
N PHE A 115 -4.34 10.71 -4.74
CA PHE A 115 -5.76 11.01 -4.94
C PHE A 115 -6.38 10.13 -6.04
N SER A 116 -5.69 9.97 -7.16
CA SER A 116 -6.12 9.09 -8.26
C SER A 116 -6.21 7.63 -7.80
N ALA A 117 -5.21 7.16 -7.03
CA ALA A 117 -5.23 5.83 -6.41
C ALA A 117 -6.44 5.67 -5.47
N GLY A 118 -6.76 6.68 -4.66
CA GLY A 118 -7.93 6.67 -3.79
C GLY A 118 -9.26 6.54 -4.56
N LEU A 119 -9.38 7.20 -5.72
CA LEU A 119 -10.55 7.04 -6.59
C LEU A 119 -10.65 5.64 -7.18
N VAL A 120 -9.52 5.04 -7.56
CA VAL A 120 -9.47 3.65 -8.06
C VAL A 120 -9.91 2.67 -6.99
N LEU A 121 -9.39 2.80 -5.76
CA LEU A 121 -9.75 1.94 -4.64
C LEU A 121 -11.24 2.03 -4.27
N GLN A 122 -11.82 3.23 -4.35
CA GLN A 122 -13.25 3.42 -4.10
C GLN A 122 -14.14 2.95 -5.26
N GLY A 123 -13.64 3.02 -6.50
CA GLY A 123 -14.39 2.63 -7.69
C GLY A 123 -14.36 1.14 -8.00
N THR A 124 -13.31 0.43 -7.58
CA THR A 124 -13.16 -1.01 -7.80
C THR A 124 -12.88 -1.68 -6.45
N PRO A 125 -13.91 -2.16 -5.75
CA PRO A 125 -13.76 -2.66 -4.39
C PRO A 125 -12.99 -3.99 -4.39
N MET A 126 -11.66 -3.93 -4.21
CA MET A 126 -10.82 -5.09 -3.90
C MET A 126 -11.07 -5.56 -2.46
N PHE A 127 -11.48 -4.64 -1.60
CA PHE A 127 -11.84 -4.83 -0.19
C PHE A 127 -12.84 -3.75 0.23
N VAL A 128 -13.51 -3.95 1.35
CA VAL A 128 -14.45 -3.00 1.96
C VAL A 128 -14.02 -2.69 3.39
N VAL A 129 -14.57 -1.61 3.96
CA VAL A 129 -14.38 -1.28 5.37
C VAL A 129 -14.89 -2.45 6.23
N GLY A 130 -14.07 -2.90 7.16
CA GLY A 130 -14.30 -4.08 7.98
C GLY A 130 -13.59 -5.35 7.50
N ASP A 131 -13.13 -5.42 6.26
CA ASP A 131 -12.29 -6.53 5.79
C ASP A 131 -10.94 -6.54 6.48
N GLN A 132 -10.39 -7.75 6.65
CA GLN A 132 -8.99 -7.91 7.06
C GLN A 132 -8.13 -8.14 5.83
N ILE A 133 -7.08 -7.33 5.74
CA ILE A 133 -6.16 -7.35 4.60
C ILE A 133 -4.73 -7.50 5.07
N GLU A 134 -3.92 -8.09 4.21
CA GLU A 134 -2.47 -8.17 4.34
C GLU A 134 -1.83 -7.42 3.18
N THR A 135 -0.89 -6.54 3.51
CA THR A 135 -0.13 -5.72 2.57
C THR A 135 1.36 -5.80 2.91
N GLY A 136 2.23 -5.30 2.03
CA GLY A 136 3.67 -5.20 2.34
C GLY A 136 3.99 -4.34 3.55
N GLU A 137 3.08 -3.45 3.97
CA GLU A 137 3.25 -2.53 5.12
C GLU A 137 2.72 -3.13 6.43
N GLY A 138 1.83 -4.13 6.35
CA GLY A 138 1.27 -4.79 7.52
C GLY A 138 -0.09 -5.42 7.28
N THR A 139 -0.58 -6.07 8.33
CA THR A 139 -1.84 -6.81 8.33
C THR A 139 -2.81 -6.21 9.36
N GLY A 140 -4.08 -6.03 8.97
CA GLY A 140 -5.08 -5.47 9.88
C GLY A 140 -6.46 -5.35 9.26
N THR A 141 -7.39 -4.81 10.05
CA THR A 141 -8.77 -4.54 9.65
C THR A 141 -8.87 -3.15 9.03
N VAL A 142 -9.48 -3.05 7.86
CA VAL A 142 -9.73 -1.77 7.20
C VAL A 142 -10.71 -0.93 8.00
N LEU A 143 -10.27 0.24 8.47
CA LEU A 143 -11.12 1.20 9.18
C LEU A 143 -11.73 2.23 8.24
N GLU A 144 -10.91 2.82 7.36
CA GLU A 144 -11.31 3.94 6.52
C GLU A 144 -10.46 4.03 5.26
N ILE A 145 -11.08 4.47 4.16
CA ILE A 145 -10.41 4.82 2.91
C ILE A 145 -10.66 6.29 2.64
N THR A 146 -9.63 7.11 2.81
CA THR A 146 -9.69 8.54 2.48
C THR A 146 -9.23 8.79 1.05
N GLY A 147 -9.34 10.04 0.58
CA GLY A 147 -8.83 10.42 -0.75
C GLY A 147 -7.32 10.20 -0.94
N ARG A 148 -6.54 10.03 0.14
CA ARG A 148 -5.08 9.94 0.07
C ARG A 148 -4.49 8.72 0.76
N THR A 149 -5.13 8.21 1.79
CA THR A 149 -4.64 7.13 2.65
C THR A 149 -5.71 6.09 2.92
N LEU A 150 -5.28 4.85 3.03
CA LEU A 150 -6.00 3.76 3.64
C LEU A 150 -5.56 3.64 5.10
N THR A 151 -6.51 3.58 6.04
CA THR A 151 -6.24 3.35 7.46
C THR A 151 -6.67 1.94 7.82
N ILE A 152 -5.74 1.16 8.37
CA ILE A 152 -6.01 -0.17 8.92
C ILE A 152 -5.69 -0.22 10.42
N GLN A 153 -6.41 -1.04 11.15
CA GLN A 153 -6.10 -1.37 12.54
C GLN A 153 -5.40 -2.73 12.59
N THR A 154 -4.16 -2.73 13.06
CA THR A 154 -3.40 -3.97 13.27
C THR A 154 -3.99 -4.80 14.41
N VAL A 155 -3.60 -6.08 14.47
CA VAL A 155 -4.04 -7.00 15.56
C VAL A 155 -3.65 -6.47 16.95
N ASP A 156 -2.53 -5.74 17.03
CA ASP A 156 -2.06 -5.10 18.28
C ASP A 156 -2.83 -3.82 18.64
N GLY A 157 -3.86 -3.45 17.87
CA GLY A 157 -4.68 -2.26 18.12
C GLY A 157 -4.04 -0.95 17.65
N LYS A 158 -2.95 -0.98 16.88
CA LYS A 158 -2.32 0.22 16.31
C LYS A 158 -3.02 0.62 15.01
N GLU A 159 -3.12 1.92 14.77
CA GLU A 159 -3.56 2.44 13.47
C GLU A 159 -2.36 2.60 12.53
N LEU A 160 -2.46 2.02 11.35
CA LEU A 160 -1.48 2.15 10.28
C LEU A 160 -2.11 2.89 9.11
N ASN A 161 -1.53 4.04 8.77
CA ASN A 161 -1.96 4.88 7.66
C ASN A 161 -1.06 4.64 6.44
N ILE A 162 -1.60 4.02 5.41
CA ILE A 162 -0.88 3.62 4.20
C ILE A 162 -1.28 4.54 3.04
N PRO A 163 -0.33 5.14 2.31
CA PRO A 163 -0.65 5.90 1.09
C PRO A 163 -1.40 5.05 0.07
N ASN A 164 -2.45 5.60 -0.55
CA ASN A 164 -3.26 4.84 -1.52
C ASN A 164 -2.43 4.32 -2.70
N THR A 165 -1.39 5.05 -3.13
CA THR A 165 -0.47 4.60 -4.19
C THR A 165 0.28 3.34 -3.82
N THR A 166 0.65 3.14 -2.55
CA THR A 166 1.31 1.93 -2.07
C THR A 166 0.39 0.72 -2.22
N ILE A 167 -0.90 0.89 -1.92
CA ILE A 167 -1.90 -0.18 -2.03
C ILE A 167 -2.18 -0.54 -3.49
N VAL A 168 -2.37 0.46 -4.36
CA VAL A 168 -2.67 0.23 -5.79
C VAL A 168 -1.49 -0.40 -6.54
N ASN A 169 -0.26 -0.04 -6.18
CA ASN A 169 0.95 -0.52 -6.83
C ASN A 169 1.55 -1.78 -6.18
N GLY A 170 1.09 -2.14 -4.98
CA GLY A 170 1.58 -3.29 -4.22
C GLY A 170 0.68 -4.52 -4.36
N ALA A 171 1.17 -5.65 -3.83
CA ALA A 171 0.33 -6.82 -3.63
C ALA A 171 -0.55 -6.62 -2.39
N LEU A 172 -1.81 -7.01 -2.50
CA LEU A 172 -2.78 -6.99 -1.42
C LEU A 172 -3.48 -8.34 -1.37
N THR A 173 -3.51 -8.96 -0.18
CA THR A 173 -4.29 -10.16 0.10
C THR A 173 -5.49 -9.78 0.95
N ASN A 174 -6.71 -10.04 0.48
CA ASN A 174 -7.90 -9.93 1.31
C ASN A 174 -8.13 -11.27 2.03
N LEU A 175 -8.06 -11.23 3.35
CA LEU A 175 -8.13 -12.44 4.19
C LEU A 175 -9.58 -12.88 4.45
N THR A 176 -10.55 -11.98 4.38
CA THR A 176 -11.93 -12.22 4.83
C THR A 176 -12.95 -12.33 3.71
N LYS A 177 -12.63 -11.89 2.50
CA LYS A 177 -13.55 -11.81 1.36
C LYS A 177 -14.20 -13.15 1.01
N GLU A 178 -13.44 -14.24 1.06
CA GLU A 178 -13.92 -15.57 0.66
C GLU A 178 -14.71 -16.31 1.76
N GLY A 179 -14.89 -15.69 2.93
CA GLY A 179 -15.72 -16.23 4.02
C GLY A 179 -15.11 -17.42 4.78
N GLN A 180 -14.09 -18.06 4.25
CA GLN A 180 -13.34 -19.14 4.88
C GLN A 180 -11.85 -19.10 4.48
N ARG A 181 -11.00 -19.64 5.33
CA ARG A 181 -9.55 -19.66 5.14
C ARG A 181 -8.98 -21.00 5.56
N ARG A 182 -7.92 -21.43 4.89
CA ARG A 182 -7.23 -22.68 5.20
C ARG A 182 -5.94 -22.40 5.96
N SER A 183 -5.78 -23.08 7.12
CA SER A 183 -4.51 -23.14 7.84
C SER A 183 -3.86 -24.52 7.71
N THR A 184 -2.59 -24.56 7.99
CA THR A 184 -1.78 -25.78 7.97
C THR A 184 -1.05 -25.90 9.31
N LEU A 185 -1.18 -27.05 9.97
CA LEU A 185 -0.42 -27.41 11.15
C LEU A 185 0.59 -28.49 10.76
N GLU A 186 1.85 -28.29 11.08
CA GLU A 186 2.91 -29.28 10.88
C GLU A 186 2.99 -30.17 12.11
N VAL A 187 2.97 -31.49 11.91
CA VAL A 187 2.98 -32.50 12.97
C VAL A 187 3.94 -33.61 12.61
N GLY A 188 4.96 -33.83 13.46
CA GLY A 188 5.89 -34.93 13.33
C GLY A 188 5.46 -36.17 14.13
N VAL A 189 5.54 -37.34 13.53
CA VAL A 189 5.34 -38.65 14.21
C VAL A 189 6.61 -39.49 14.16
N ALA A 190 6.80 -40.40 15.13
CA ALA A 190 7.99 -41.23 15.22
C ALA A 190 8.13 -42.18 14.01
N TYR A 191 9.38 -42.50 13.64
CA TYR A 191 9.67 -43.56 12.68
C TYR A 191 9.15 -44.92 13.21
N GLY A 192 8.53 -45.68 12.30
CA GLY A 192 7.88 -46.94 12.66
C GLY A 192 6.39 -46.83 12.99
N THR A 193 5.84 -45.60 13.04
CA THR A 193 4.40 -45.36 13.17
C THR A 193 3.67 -45.81 11.89
N ASP A 194 2.51 -46.45 12.07
CA ASP A 194 1.58 -46.69 10.94
C ASP A 194 1.07 -45.34 10.40
N LEU A 195 1.48 -45.02 9.19
CA LEU A 195 1.18 -43.73 8.56
C LEU A 195 -0.30 -43.54 8.26
N GLU A 196 -1.04 -44.61 7.93
CA GLU A 196 -2.48 -44.52 7.70
C GLU A 196 -3.23 -44.28 9.02
N LEU A 197 -2.81 -44.94 10.09
CA LEU A 197 -3.36 -44.70 11.43
C LEU A 197 -3.08 -43.27 11.89
N ALA A 198 -1.88 -42.76 11.69
CA ALA A 198 -1.50 -41.38 12.01
C ALA A 198 -2.32 -40.36 11.21
N LYS A 199 -2.49 -40.59 9.92
CA LYS A 199 -3.31 -39.78 9.05
C LYS A 199 -4.77 -39.70 9.54
N VAL A 200 -5.39 -40.83 9.81
CA VAL A 200 -6.77 -40.88 10.33
C VAL A 200 -6.87 -40.17 11.69
N ALA A 201 -5.88 -40.34 12.57
CA ALA A 201 -5.85 -39.67 13.87
C ALA A 201 -5.84 -38.16 13.71
N LEU A 202 -4.94 -37.61 12.85
CA LEU A 202 -4.83 -36.20 12.60
C LEU A 202 -6.11 -35.59 12.00
N GLN A 203 -6.71 -36.30 11.04
CA GLN A 203 -7.96 -35.86 10.42
C GLN A 203 -9.13 -35.89 11.41
N THR A 204 -9.21 -36.92 12.24
CA THR A 204 -10.24 -37.06 13.30
C THR A 204 -10.10 -35.95 14.33
N ALA A 205 -8.88 -35.65 14.75
CA ALA A 205 -8.60 -34.56 15.69
C ALA A 205 -9.09 -33.21 15.15
N ALA A 206 -8.78 -32.88 13.90
CA ALA A 206 -9.20 -31.63 13.30
C ALA A 206 -10.72 -31.57 13.08
N ALA A 207 -11.33 -32.66 12.56
CA ALA A 207 -12.77 -32.73 12.31
C ALA A 207 -13.62 -32.65 13.58
N GLY A 208 -13.07 -33.05 14.74
CA GLY A 208 -13.72 -32.93 16.04
C GLY A 208 -13.73 -31.50 16.62
N CYS A 209 -13.04 -30.54 16.04
CA CYS A 209 -12.99 -29.17 16.53
C CYS A 209 -14.14 -28.32 15.98
N GLU A 210 -14.93 -27.70 16.88
CA GLU A 210 -16.05 -26.80 16.49
C GLU A 210 -15.63 -25.59 15.63
N LEU A 211 -14.37 -25.17 15.71
CA LEU A 211 -13.82 -24.04 14.97
C LEU A 211 -13.39 -24.42 13.54
N VAL A 212 -13.35 -25.71 13.22
CA VAL A 212 -13.00 -26.24 11.91
C VAL A 212 -14.26 -26.40 11.07
N ILE A 213 -14.21 -25.95 9.84
CA ILE A 213 -15.29 -26.08 8.86
C ILE A 213 -15.27 -27.53 8.34
N THR A 214 -16.43 -28.15 8.30
CA THR A 214 -16.58 -29.57 7.93
C THR A 214 -16.39 -29.81 6.42
N GLU A 215 -16.74 -28.86 5.59
CA GLU A 215 -16.61 -28.92 4.12
C GLU A 215 -15.85 -27.69 3.62
N PRO A 216 -14.64 -27.86 3.03
CA PRO A 216 -13.92 -29.11 2.76
C PRO A 216 -13.38 -29.81 4.04
N GLU A 217 -13.36 -31.14 4.01
CA GLU A 217 -12.84 -31.96 5.12
C GLU A 217 -11.34 -31.66 5.40
N PRO A 218 -10.90 -31.81 6.66
CA PRO A 218 -9.48 -31.76 7.01
C PRO A 218 -8.66 -32.82 6.29
N GLU A 219 -7.49 -32.45 5.81
CA GLU A 219 -6.59 -33.31 5.05
C GLU A 219 -5.24 -33.41 5.75
N ALA A 220 -4.77 -34.64 6.00
CA ALA A 220 -3.42 -34.89 6.47
C ALA A 220 -2.58 -35.58 5.38
N ILE A 221 -1.42 -35.01 5.06
CA ILE A 221 -0.50 -35.52 4.04
C ILE A 221 0.90 -35.62 4.61
N VAL A 222 1.62 -36.71 4.31
CA VAL A 222 3.05 -36.82 4.56
C VAL A 222 3.79 -35.90 3.62
N THR A 223 4.72 -35.12 4.13
CA THR A 223 5.47 -34.14 3.31
C THR A 223 6.96 -34.38 3.32
N GLU A 224 7.51 -34.92 4.40
CA GLU A 224 8.95 -35.09 4.53
C GLU A 224 9.28 -36.26 5.50
N PHE A 225 10.40 -36.91 5.22
CA PHE A 225 11.05 -37.84 6.17
C PHE A 225 12.23 -37.09 6.77
N GLY A 226 11.94 -36.38 7.89
CA GLY A 226 12.91 -35.54 8.56
C GLY A 226 13.91 -36.34 9.42
N ASP A 227 14.89 -35.65 10.00
CA ASP A 227 15.97 -36.26 10.78
C ASP A 227 15.46 -37.03 12.01
N ASN A 228 14.35 -36.62 12.62
CA ASN A 228 13.83 -37.15 13.85
C ASN A 228 12.39 -37.66 13.75
N ALA A 229 11.64 -37.23 12.73
CA ALA A 229 10.21 -37.47 12.57
C ALA A 229 9.81 -37.67 11.12
N ILE A 230 8.68 -38.30 10.92
CA ILE A 230 7.95 -38.22 9.63
C ILE A 230 6.97 -37.08 9.75
N GLU A 231 7.13 -36.08 8.87
CA GLU A 231 6.39 -34.83 8.93
C GLU A 231 5.08 -34.90 8.14
N PHE A 232 4.00 -34.58 8.82
CA PHE A 232 2.67 -34.41 8.25
C PHE A 232 2.31 -32.94 8.16
N LYS A 233 1.58 -32.55 7.10
CA LYS A 233 0.84 -31.30 7.02
C LYS A 233 -0.64 -31.58 7.18
N LEU A 234 -1.20 -31.16 8.31
CA LEU A 234 -2.62 -31.20 8.59
C LEU A 234 -3.24 -29.88 8.13
N ARG A 235 -4.07 -29.92 7.09
CA ARG A 235 -4.77 -28.80 6.48
C ARG A 235 -6.21 -28.79 6.90
N PHE A 236 -6.71 -27.65 7.36
CA PHE A 236 -8.10 -27.49 7.79
C PHE A 236 -8.62 -26.09 7.49
N TRP A 237 -9.93 -25.98 7.29
CA TRP A 237 -10.60 -24.73 7.00
C TRP A 237 -11.29 -24.20 8.24
N HIS A 238 -11.32 -22.87 8.38
CA HIS A 238 -11.90 -22.14 9.50
C HIS A 238 -12.46 -20.78 9.07
N LYS A 239 -13.13 -20.06 9.95
CA LYS A 239 -13.55 -18.68 9.70
C LYS A 239 -12.34 -17.80 9.41
N PRO A 240 -12.46 -16.84 8.46
CA PRO A 240 -11.30 -16.22 7.84
C PRO A 240 -10.57 -15.18 8.68
N THR A 241 -11.14 -14.72 9.82
CA THR A 241 -10.51 -13.67 10.61
C THR A 241 -9.19 -14.13 11.24
N ILE A 242 -8.25 -13.23 11.46
CA ILE A 242 -6.96 -13.50 12.09
C ILE A 242 -7.16 -14.09 13.50
N THR A 243 -8.17 -13.60 14.23
CA THR A 243 -8.50 -14.12 15.57
C THR A 243 -9.05 -15.53 15.51
N ASP A 244 -9.91 -15.84 14.53
CA ASP A 244 -10.45 -17.20 14.35
C ASP A 244 -9.37 -18.18 13.91
N GLU A 245 -8.43 -17.75 13.06
CA GLU A 245 -7.25 -18.55 12.69
C GLU A 245 -6.46 -18.98 13.93
N GLY A 246 -6.07 -18.01 14.77
CA GLY A 246 -5.28 -18.32 15.98
C GLY A 246 -6.02 -19.28 16.92
N ARG A 247 -7.32 -19.09 17.10
CA ARG A 247 -8.15 -19.98 17.93
C ARG A 247 -8.31 -21.37 17.33
N ALA A 248 -8.52 -21.45 16.01
CA ALA A 248 -8.66 -22.74 15.33
C ALA A 248 -7.36 -23.53 15.36
N VAL A 249 -6.21 -22.88 15.12
CA VAL A 249 -4.88 -23.52 15.19
C VAL A 249 -4.60 -24.04 16.60
N ASP A 250 -4.86 -23.25 17.66
CA ASP A 250 -4.68 -23.69 19.05
C ASP A 250 -5.58 -24.90 19.39
N ALA A 251 -6.87 -24.84 19.00
CA ALA A 251 -7.83 -25.91 19.26
C ALA A 251 -7.42 -27.22 18.56
N VAL A 252 -7.06 -27.14 17.27
CA VAL A 252 -6.61 -28.30 16.50
C VAL A 252 -5.31 -28.90 17.07
N ALA A 253 -4.34 -28.04 17.43
CA ALA A 253 -3.07 -28.50 17.98
C ALA A 253 -3.28 -29.28 19.28
N ARG A 254 -4.15 -28.82 20.17
CA ARG A 254 -4.51 -29.54 21.40
C ARG A 254 -5.23 -30.86 21.12
N ALA A 255 -6.18 -30.85 20.18
CA ALA A 255 -6.91 -32.05 19.79
C ALA A 255 -5.97 -33.11 19.18
N VAL A 256 -5.01 -32.68 18.37
CA VAL A 256 -3.99 -33.56 17.79
C VAL A 256 -3.16 -34.26 18.86
N VAL A 257 -2.66 -33.53 19.86
CA VAL A 257 -1.88 -34.14 20.95
C VAL A 257 -2.70 -35.18 21.70
N LEU A 258 -3.96 -34.88 21.98
CA LEU A 258 -4.85 -35.81 22.67
C LEU A 258 -5.15 -37.07 21.83
N GLU A 259 -5.46 -36.91 20.55
CA GLU A 259 -5.83 -38.01 19.66
C GLU A 259 -4.64 -38.94 19.37
N LEU A 260 -3.43 -38.35 19.18
CA LEU A 260 -2.20 -39.12 19.03
C LEU A 260 -1.90 -39.96 20.30
N ALA A 261 -2.07 -39.35 21.48
CA ALA A 261 -1.89 -40.06 22.77
C ALA A 261 -2.89 -41.21 22.96
N VAL A 262 -4.17 -41.01 22.58
CA VAL A 262 -5.21 -42.06 22.64
C VAL A 262 -4.87 -43.26 21.75
N ARG A 263 -4.19 -43.04 20.64
CA ARG A 263 -3.81 -44.07 19.66
C ARG A 263 -2.38 -44.59 19.84
N ASP A 264 -1.71 -44.19 20.90
CA ASP A 264 -0.32 -44.61 21.22
C ASP A 264 0.67 -44.24 20.12
N ILE A 265 0.43 -43.09 19.45
CA ILE A 265 1.31 -42.52 18.42
C ILE A 265 2.25 -41.52 19.09
N GLU A 266 3.55 -41.78 18.99
CA GLU A 266 4.58 -40.97 19.63
C GLU A 266 4.91 -39.73 18.78
N ILE A 267 4.98 -38.58 19.46
CA ILE A 267 5.61 -37.32 18.91
C ILE A 267 7.07 -37.40 19.34
N PRO A 268 8.02 -37.60 18.42
CA PRO A 268 9.38 -37.95 18.77
C PRO A 268 10.17 -36.75 19.32
N PHE A 269 11.00 -37.04 20.31
CA PHE A 269 12.05 -36.11 20.71
C PHE A 269 13.23 -36.18 19.74
N PRO A 270 14.13 -35.18 19.73
CA PRO A 270 15.36 -35.24 18.91
C PRO A 270 16.13 -36.55 19.15
N GLN A 271 16.35 -37.30 18.09
CA GLN A 271 17.04 -38.58 18.12
C GLN A 271 18.54 -38.41 17.85
N ARG A 272 19.40 -39.16 18.57
CA ARG A 272 20.83 -39.24 18.36
C ARG A 272 21.33 -40.65 18.47
N THR A 273 22.02 -41.14 17.46
CA THR A 273 22.75 -42.40 17.50
C THR A 273 24.16 -42.15 18.00
N LEU A 274 24.50 -42.76 19.15
CA LEU A 274 25.84 -42.65 19.71
C LEU A 274 26.62 -43.91 19.39
N TRP A 275 27.76 -43.74 18.73
CA TRP A 275 28.70 -44.80 18.45
C TRP A 275 29.84 -44.73 19.46
N TRP A 276 30.00 -45.78 20.30
CA TRP A 276 31.12 -45.91 21.21
C TRP A 276 32.29 -46.51 20.45
N GLY A 277 33.41 -45.78 20.31
CA GLY A 277 34.63 -46.30 19.72
C GLY A 277 35.24 -47.39 20.65
N GLU A 278 35.71 -48.49 20.05
CA GLU A 278 36.30 -49.65 20.77
C GLU A 278 37.56 -49.31 21.61
N GLY A 279 37.97 -48.06 21.70
CA GLY A 279 39.24 -47.62 22.35
C GLY A 279 39.19 -47.42 23.87
N GLN A 280 38.02 -47.42 24.54
CA GLN A 280 37.93 -47.12 25.99
C GLN A 280 37.85 -48.31 26.91
N GLU A 281 37.69 -49.51 26.38
CA GLU A 281 37.59 -50.73 27.23
C GLU A 281 38.96 -51.24 27.75
N LYS A 282 40.10 -50.72 27.26
CA LYS A 282 41.45 -51.14 27.65
C LYS A 282 42.06 -50.39 28.81
N THR A 283 41.51 -49.29 29.27
CA THR A 283 42.14 -48.45 30.30
C THR A 283 41.78 -48.88 31.72
N ASP A 284 40.64 -49.57 31.92
CA ASP A 284 40.22 -50.02 33.27
C ASP A 284 40.84 -51.34 33.72
N ARG A 285 41.43 -52.13 32.78
CA ARG A 285 42.10 -53.41 33.18
C ARG A 285 43.55 -53.25 33.65
N ALA A 286 44.16 -52.14 33.40
CA ALA A 286 45.59 -51.91 33.77
C ALA A 286 45.76 -51.39 35.20
N HIS A 287 44.69 -50.93 35.86
CA HIS A 287 44.76 -50.33 37.20
C HIS A 287 44.42 -51.31 38.35
N ASN A 288 44.03 -52.58 38.03
CA ASN A 288 43.63 -53.59 39.04
C ASN A 288 44.55 -54.81 39.17
N SER A 289 45.79 -54.72 38.60
CA SER A 289 46.77 -55.83 38.66
C SER A 289 48.02 -55.56 39.54
N ASP A 290 48.07 -54.46 40.29
CA ASP A 290 49.09 -54.20 41.28
C ASP A 290 48.49 -53.74 42.61
N GLY A 291 48.08 -54.80 43.44
CA GLY A 291 47.58 -54.58 44.76
C GLY A 291 47.44 -55.91 45.50
#